data_48b5fc843d761f09675daf15a1bd0b39
#
_entry.id   48b5fc843d761f09675daf15a1bd0b39
#
_cell.length_a   1.000
_cell.length_b   1.000
_cell.length_c   1.000
_cell.angle_alpha   90.00
_cell.angle_beta   90.00
_cell.angle_gamma   90.00
#
_symmetry.space_group_name_H-M   'P 1'
#
loop_
_entity.id
_entity.type
_entity.pdbx_description
1 polymer ?
#
loop_
_entity_poly.entity_id
_entity_poly.type
_entity_poly.pdbx_seq_one_letter_code
_entity_poly.pdbx_strand_id
1 'polypeptide(L)'
;MSDDLNIELHVESFGPVDGQSVLLLAGADSPCTRWSPGLIDPLVAAGYRVVRFDTRDSGLSTKVPSSVGYTLEDLAADAVGVLDGEGLVSAHVVGRSMGGMVGQVLALDYPERVRSLTLVGSSPGLGDERLPPAEDTLVDCMAERLFSPPPVSHVDKVSWVVELDRLLAGSRYDFEEEAAVLRADAEVRSCWYPESGHGPAVNSSPSRLDRLGEISVRTLVVHGTADPVFPVGHATAFLEGILGAELWLVEDLGHELPDAALPDLLPRLLAHFSSTD
;
A
#
# COMPACT_ATOMS: atom_id res chain seq x y z
N MET A 1 -15.89 -17.27 -23.77
CA MET A 1 -16.90 -16.79 -22.84
C MET A 1 -16.11 -16.36 -21.63
N SER A 2 -15.91 -15.07 -21.43
CA SER A 2 -15.37 -14.55 -20.18
C SER A 2 -16.47 -14.77 -19.14
N ASP A 3 -16.29 -15.76 -18.25
CA ASP A 3 -17.05 -15.75 -17.02
C ASP A 3 -16.68 -14.43 -16.34
N ASP A 4 -17.63 -13.50 -16.27
CA ASP A 4 -17.45 -12.25 -15.52
C ASP A 4 -17.25 -12.67 -14.06
N LEU A 5 -15.98 -12.68 -13.62
CA LEU A 5 -15.64 -12.99 -12.24
C LEU A 5 -16.24 -11.88 -11.37
N ASN A 6 -17.21 -12.23 -10.55
CA ASN A 6 -17.78 -11.30 -9.59
C ASN A 6 -16.74 -11.04 -8.50
N ILE A 7 -16.22 -9.82 -8.44
CA ILE A 7 -15.26 -9.39 -7.40
C ILE A 7 -16.05 -8.81 -6.24
N GLU A 8 -15.98 -9.48 -5.09
CA GLU A 8 -16.50 -8.99 -3.82
C GLU A 8 -15.33 -8.57 -2.95
N LEU A 9 -15.35 -7.32 -2.49
CA LEU A 9 -14.30 -6.74 -1.67
C LEU A 9 -14.79 -6.60 -0.23
N HIS A 10 -13.95 -7.01 0.72
CA HIS A 10 -14.16 -6.76 2.14
C HIS A 10 -13.78 -5.31 2.45
N VAL A 11 -14.75 -4.54 2.93
CA VAL A 11 -14.59 -3.10 3.21
C VAL A 11 -14.92 -2.83 4.68
N GLU A 12 -14.13 -2.00 5.33
CA GLU A 12 -14.36 -1.51 6.69
C GLU A 12 -14.35 0.02 6.68
N SER A 13 -15.32 0.63 7.35
CA SER A 13 -15.51 2.09 7.42
C SER A 13 -15.62 2.53 8.87
N PHE A 14 -14.89 3.59 9.24
CA PHE A 14 -14.77 4.09 10.61
C PHE A 14 -15.02 5.61 10.63
N GLY A 15 -15.56 6.09 11.75
CA GLY A 15 -15.77 7.52 11.97
C GLY A 15 -17.09 8.07 11.46
N PRO A 16 -17.26 9.41 11.41
CA PRO A 16 -18.51 10.04 11.06
C PRO A 16 -18.83 9.89 9.57
N VAL A 17 -20.07 9.56 9.23
CA VAL A 17 -20.52 9.34 7.84
C VAL A 17 -20.36 10.58 6.95
N ASP A 18 -20.50 11.77 7.54
CA ASP A 18 -20.38 13.08 6.91
C ASP A 18 -18.98 13.70 7.01
N GLY A 19 -18.01 12.97 7.60
CA GLY A 19 -16.61 13.40 7.65
C GLY A 19 -15.93 13.37 6.29
N GLN A 20 -14.89 14.19 6.11
CA GLN A 20 -14.03 14.06 4.93
C GLN A 20 -13.41 12.67 4.89
N SER A 21 -13.36 12.09 3.71
CA SER A 21 -13.02 10.67 3.57
C SER A 21 -11.52 10.46 3.34
N VAL A 22 -10.98 9.45 4.00
CA VAL A 22 -9.63 8.91 3.79
C VAL A 22 -9.75 7.47 3.32
N LEU A 23 -9.16 7.15 2.16
CA LEU A 23 -9.08 5.79 1.61
C LEU A 23 -7.67 5.25 1.83
N LEU A 24 -7.57 4.12 2.51
CA LEU A 24 -6.32 3.43 2.82
C LEU A 24 -6.11 2.24 1.89
N LEU A 25 -5.05 2.27 1.09
CA LEU A 25 -4.68 1.22 0.13
C LEU A 25 -3.46 0.44 0.67
N ALA A 26 -3.64 -0.84 0.96
CA ALA A 26 -2.59 -1.70 1.49
C ALA A 26 -1.57 -2.10 0.40
N GLY A 27 -0.42 -2.61 0.82
CA GLY A 27 0.61 -3.16 -0.06
C GLY A 27 0.22 -4.51 -0.68
N ALA A 28 1.10 -5.04 -1.54
CA ALA A 28 0.91 -6.37 -2.11
C ALA A 28 0.80 -7.43 -1.01
N ASP A 29 -0.09 -8.39 -1.20
CA ASP A 29 -0.33 -9.54 -0.32
C ASP A 29 -0.69 -9.18 1.14
N SER A 30 -0.98 -7.90 1.38
CA SER A 30 -1.29 -7.37 2.70
C SER A 30 -2.78 -7.16 2.87
N PRO A 31 -3.39 -7.69 3.95
CA PRO A 31 -4.78 -7.36 4.27
C PRO A 31 -4.90 -5.91 4.75
N CYS A 32 -6.10 -5.35 4.66
CA CYS A 32 -6.37 -3.96 5.08
C CYS A 32 -6.10 -3.73 6.57
N THR A 33 -6.06 -4.80 7.37
CA THR A 33 -5.73 -4.75 8.81
C THR A 33 -4.27 -4.34 9.09
N ARG A 34 -3.39 -4.33 8.05
CA ARG A 34 -2.06 -3.70 8.15
C ARG A 34 -2.11 -2.20 8.43
N TRP A 35 -3.21 -1.55 8.11
CA TRP A 35 -3.53 -0.21 8.59
C TRP A 35 -4.10 -0.33 10.01
N SER A 36 -3.25 -0.09 11.01
CA SER A 36 -3.54 -0.33 12.42
C SER A 36 -4.56 0.65 13.01
N PRO A 37 -5.21 0.31 14.12
CA PRO A 37 -5.99 1.27 14.90
C PRO A 37 -5.18 2.51 15.33
N GLY A 38 -3.86 2.36 15.49
CA GLY A 38 -2.96 3.48 15.80
C GLY A 38 -2.96 4.60 14.75
N LEU A 39 -3.24 4.28 13.48
CA LEU A 39 -3.47 5.27 12.43
C LEU A 39 -4.95 5.69 12.35
N ILE A 40 -5.86 4.72 12.42
CA ILE A 40 -7.28 4.94 12.15
C ILE A 40 -7.93 5.80 13.24
N ASP A 41 -7.73 5.43 14.51
CA ASP A 41 -8.41 6.09 15.63
C ASP A 41 -8.11 7.60 15.75
N PRO A 42 -6.83 8.06 15.57
CA PRO A 42 -6.54 9.50 15.55
C PRO A 42 -7.17 10.24 14.35
N LEU A 43 -7.24 9.61 13.16
CA LEU A 43 -7.91 10.21 12.01
C LEU A 43 -9.41 10.35 12.25
N VAL A 44 -10.04 9.34 12.82
CA VAL A 44 -11.46 9.37 13.24
C VAL A 44 -11.68 10.44 14.31
N ALA A 45 -10.81 10.53 15.31
CA ALA A 45 -10.86 11.56 16.35
C ALA A 45 -10.70 12.98 15.77
N ALA A 46 -9.98 13.13 14.65
CA ALA A 46 -9.86 14.39 13.91
C ALA A 46 -11.09 14.69 13.01
N GLY A 47 -12.09 13.80 12.98
CA GLY A 47 -13.35 14.00 12.25
C GLY A 47 -13.36 13.41 10.82
N TYR A 48 -12.36 12.62 10.45
CA TYR A 48 -12.33 11.96 9.16
C TYR A 48 -13.15 10.67 9.17
N ARG A 49 -13.77 10.36 8.02
CA ARG A 49 -14.29 9.03 7.72
C ARG A 49 -13.18 8.21 7.05
N VAL A 50 -12.71 7.17 7.73
CA VAL A 50 -11.62 6.33 7.25
C VAL A 50 -12.18 5.04 6.66
N VAL A 51 -11.83 4.74 5.41
CA VAL A 51 -12.21 3.52 4.71
C VAL A 51 -10.94 2.74 4.38
N ARG A 52 -10.92 1.45 4.75
CA ARG A 52 -9.91 0.50 4.30
C ARG A 52 -10.59 -0.73 3.73
N PHE A 53 -9.94 -1.40 2.82
CA PHE A 53 -10.48 -2.61 2.22
C PHE A 53 -9.36 -3.59 1.84
N ASP A 54 -9.71 -4.86 1.80
CA ASP A 54 -8.85 -5.88 1.23
C ASP A 54 -8.93 -5.80 -0.30
N THR A 55 -7.79 -5.62 -0.97
CA THR A 55 -7.75 -5.77 -2.43
C THR A 55 -8.09 -7.20 -2.82
N ARG A 56 -8.48 -7.46 -4.08
CA ARG A 56 -8.62 -8.83 -4.57
C ARG A 56 -7.34 -9.61 -4.21
N ASP A 57 -7.44 -10.88 -3.93
CA ASP A 57 -6.37 -11.78 -3.47
C ASP A 57 -5.87 -11.56 -2.04
N SER A 58 -6.25 -10.49 -1.35
CA SER A 58 -5.89 -10.30 0.05
C SER A 58 -7.07 -10.52 1.01
N GLY A 59 -6.77 -10.73 2.29
CA GLY A 59 -7.73 -10.76 3.38
C GLY A 59 -8.99 -11.58 3.09
N LEU A 60 -10.16 -10.98 3.27
CA LEU A 60 -11.47 -11.60 3.07
C LEU A 60 -12.08 -11.32 1.67
N SER A 61 -11.39 -10.59 0.82
CA SER A 61 -11.83 -10.32 -0.56
C SER A 61 -11.69 -11.54 -1.47
N THR A 62 -12.35 -11.48 -2.62
CA THR A 62 -12.32 -12.53 -3.66
C THR A 62 -10.89 -12.92 -4.02
N LYS A 63 -10.65 -14.22 -4.10
CA LYS A 63 -9.41 -14.81 -4.62
C LYS A 63 -9.58 -15.09 -6.10
N VAL A 64 -8.73 -14.45 -6.92
CA VAL A 64 -8.77 -14.54 -8.38
C VAL A 64 -7.94 -15.75 -8.81
N PRO A 65 -8.50 -16.69 -9.59
CA PRO A 65 -7.71 -17.81 -10.11
C PRO A 65 -6.49 -17.31 -10.89
N SER A 66 -5.34 -17.94 -10.69
CA SER A 66 -4.08 -17.55 -11.35
C SER A 66 -4.12 -17.57 -12.88
N SER A 67 -5.12 -18.26 -13.47
CA SER A 67 -5.40 -18.22 -14.89
C SER A 67 -6.09 -16.93 -15.39
N VAL A 68 -6.58 -16.11 -14.43
CA VAL A 68 -7.23 -14.83 -14.70
C VAL A 68 -6.29 -13.75 -14.21
N GLY A 69 -5.57 -13.09 -15.10
CA GLY A 69 -4.71 -11.97 -14.74
C GLY A 69 -5.51 -10.71 -14.43
N TYR A 70 -4.92 -9.80 -13.68
CA TYR A 70 -5.41 -8.44 -13.49
C TYR A 70 -4.23 -7.45 -13.41
N THR A 71 -4.53 -6.17 -13.48
CA THR A 71 -3.56 -5.08 -13.57
C THR A 71 -3.70 -4.12 -12.39
N LEU A 72 -2.80 -3.13 -12.28
CA LEU A 72 -2.96 -2.04 -11.31
C LEU A 72 -4.17 -1.16 -11.65
N GLU A 73 -4.53 -1.05 -12.92
CA GLU A 73 -5.72 -0.35 -13.39
C GLU A 73 -7.00 -1.05 -12.92
N ASP A 74 -7.04 -2.38 -12.89
CA ASP A 74 -8.14 -3.15 -12.32
C ASP A 74 -8.27 -2.90 -10.80
N LEU A 75 -7.14 -2.85 -10.09
CA LEU A 75 -7.12 -2.52 -8.65
C LEU A 75 -7.56 -1.08 -8.38
N ALA A 76 -7.24 -0.14 -9.27
CA ALA A 76 -7.73 1.23 -9.18
C ALA A 76 -9.23 1.31 -9.44
N ALA A 77 -9.75 0.56 -10.42
CA ALA A 77 -11.19 0.45 -10.66
C ALA A 77 -11.92 -0.17 -9.45
N ASP A 78 -11.34 -1.15 -8.79
CA ASP A 78 -11.85 -1.70 -7.53
C ASP A 78 -11.95 -0.62 -6.45
N ALA A 79 -10.91 0.18 -6.29
CA ALA A 79 -10.92 1.28 -5.31
C ALA A 79 -11.98 2.34 -5.61
N VAL A 80 -12.23 2.65 -6.90
CA VAL A 80 -13.36 3.48 -7.33
C VAL A 80 -14.69 2.82 -6.94
N GLY A 81 -14.83 1.51 -7.19
CA GLY A 81 -16.02 0.75 -6.80
C GLY A 81 -16.26 0.77 -5.27
N VAL A 82 -15.20 0.75 -4.47
CA VAL A 82 -15.30 0.91 -3.00
C VAL A 82 -15.81 2.30 -2.64
N LEU A 83 -15.27 3.36 -3.26
CA LEU A 83 -15.77 4.72 -3.04
C LEU A 83 -17.26 4.84 -3.40
N ASP A 84 -17.67 4.26 -4.53
CA ASP A 84 -19.07 4.27 -4.97
C ASP A 84 -19.97 3.50 -4.00
N GLY A 85 -19.55 2.32 -3.56
CA GLY A 85 -20.28 1.49 -2.59
C GLY A 85 -20.45 2.17 -1.23
N GLU A 86 -19.48 2.98 -0.81
CA GLU A 86 -19.52 3.78 0.41
C GLU A 86 -20.23 5.14 0.22
N GLY A 87 -20.68 5.47 -0.99
CA GLY A 87 -21.33 6.74 -1.32
C GLY A 87 -20.39 7.94 -1.28
N LEU A 88 -19.07 7.72 -1.52
CA LEU A 88 -18.04 8.74 -1.45
C LEU A 88 -17.70 9.28 -2.85
N VAL A 89 -17.80 10.58 -3.02
CA VAL A 89 -17.45 11.25 -4.28
C VAL A 89 -15.93 11.24 -4.49
N SER A 90 -15.18 11.54 -3.45
CA SER A 90 -13.71 11.58 -3.47
C SER A 90 -13.13 11.34 -2.08
N ALA A 91 -11.85 10.99 -1.99
CA ALA A 91 -11.16 10.78 -0.73
C ALA A 91 -9.71 11.30 -0.76
N HIS A 92 -9.13 11.55 0.41
CA HIS A 92 -7.70 11.59 0.60
C HIS A 92 -7.19 10.15 0.48
N VAL A 93 -6.33 9.87 -0.49
CA VAL A 93 -5.82 8.53 -0.75
C VAL A 93 -4.46 8.37 -0.07
N VAL A 94 -4.33 7.37 0.79
CA VAL A 94 -3.07 6.98 1.43
C VAL A 94 -2.74 5.57 0.99
N GLY A 95 -1.70 5.41 0.18
CA GLY A 95 -1.31 4.12 -0.37
C GLY A 95 0.10 3.72 0.04
N ARG A 96 0.26 2.47 0.52
CA ARG A 96 1.58 1.90 0.84
C ARG A 96 2.02 0.92 -0.25
N SER A 97 3.28 1.00 -0.68
CA SER A 97 3.87 0.07 -1.64
C SER A 97 3.02 -0.05 -2.91
N MET A 98 2.52 -1.24 -3.26
CA MET A 98 1.56 -1.44 -4.36
C MET A 98 0.32 -0.53 -4.21
N GLY A 99 -0.20 -0.34 -2.99
CA GLY A 99 -1.31 0.58 -2.75
C GLY A 99 -0.99 2.04 -3.15
N GLY A 100 0.27 2.46 -3.03
CA GLY A 100 0.74 3.74 -3.56
C GLY A 100 0.81 3.75 -5.09
N MET A 101 1.12 2.61 -5.73
CA MET A 101 1.06 2.49 -7.19
C MET A 101 -0.38 2.59 -7.70
N VAL A 102 -1.32 1.94 -7.01
CA VAL A 102 -2.78 2.07 -7.28
C VAL A 102 -3.24 3.52 -7.07
N GLY A 103 -2.77 4.17 -6.00
CA GLY A 103 -3.05 5.58 -5.74
C GLY A 103 -2.57 6.52 -6.86
N GLN A 104 -1.42 6.21 -7.49
CA GLN A 104 -0.95 6.95 -8.67
C GLN A 104 -1.88 6.75 -9.87
N VAL A 105 -2.33 5.52 -10.13
CA VAL A 105 -3.29 5.23 -11.21
C VAL A 105 -4.61 5.98 -10.95
N LEU A 106 -5.10 5.98 -9.70
CA LEU A 106 -6.28 6.77 -9.32
C LEU A 106 -6.07 8.27 -9.61
N ALA A 107 -4.94 8.84 -9.23
CA ALA A 107 -4.66 10.25 -9.44
C ALA A 107 -4.49 10.63 -10.91
N LEU A 108 -4.05 9.69 -11.76
CA LEU A 108 -3.86 9.87 -13.20
C LEU A 108 -5.15 9.68 -14.00
N ASP A 109 -5.90 8.62 -13.69
CA ASP A 109 -7.01 8.16 -14.54
C ASP A 109 -8.39 8.49 -13.94
N TYR A 110 -8.46 8.83 -12.63
CA TYR A 110 -9.67 9.22 -11.89
C TYR A 110 -9.40 10.43 -10.96
N PRO A 111 -8.80 11.54 -11.48
CA PRO A 111 -8.33 12.65 -10.63
C PRO A 111 -9.45 13.28 -9.79
N GLU A 112 -10.69 13.26 -10.26
CA GLU A 112 -11.87 13.78 -9.53
C GLU A 112 -12.23 12.95 -8.30
N ARG A 113 -11.69 11.72 -8.18
CA ARG A 113 -11.91 10.82 -7.04
C ARG A 113 -10.85 11.00 -5.94
N VAL A 114 -9.78 11.77 -6.23
CA VAL A 114 -8.63 11.94 -5.32
C VAL A 114 -8.54 13.39 -4.86
N ARG A 115 -8.72 13.64 -3.56
CA ARG A 115 -8.57 14.96 -2.94
C ARG A 115 -7.09 15.31 -2.71
N SER A 116 -6.35 14.36 -2.20
CA SER A 116 -4.88 14.41 -2.08
C SER A 116 -4.33 12.99 -2.11
N LEU A 117 -3.05 12.86 -2.41
CA LEU A 117 -2.34 11.60 -2.52
C LEU A 117 -1.20 11.53 -1.50
N THR A 118 -1.14 10.45 -0.72
CA THR A 118 0.02 10.13 0.11
C THR A 118 0.62 8.81 -0.34
N LEU A 119 1.88 8.82 -0.71
CA LEU A 119 2.66 7.66 -1.18
C LEU A 119 3.63 7.23 -0.08
N VAL A 120 3.42 6.05 0.50
CA VAL A 120 4.26 5.50 1.57
C VAL A 120 5.07 4.34 1.03
N GLY A 121 6.41 4.43 0.99
CA GLY A 121 7.28 3.38 0.50
C GLY A 121 6.84 2.83 -0.86
N SER A 122 6.67 3.68 -1.87
CA SER A 122 6.14 3.30 -3.18
C SER A 122 7.09 3.66 -4.32
N SER A 123 6.73 3.23 -5.53
CA SER A 123 7.52 3.41 -6.75
C SER A 123 6.66 3.92 -7.91
N PRO A 124 7.18 4.79 -8.77
CA PRO A 124 6.52 5.16 -10.02
C PRO A 124 6.66 4.10 -11.12
N GLY A 125 7.56 3.12 -10.95
CA GLY A 125 7.74 2.07 -11.96
C GLY A 125 8.74 1.02 -11.52
N LEU A 126 8.27 -0.20 -11.23
CA LEU A 126 9.16 -1.32 -10.96
C LEU A 126 9.88 -1.75 -12.25
N GLY A 127 11.19 -1.93 -12.17
CA GLY A 127 11.99 -2.38 -13.32
C GLY A 127 12.32 -1.29 -14.36
N ASP A 128 11.97 -0.03 -14.12
CA ASP A 128 12.43 1.09 -14.96
C ASP A 128 13.92 1.33 -14.72
N GLU A 129 14.73 1.26 -15.78
CA GLU A 129 16.20 1.39 -15.69
C GLU A 129 16.67 2.76 -15.14
N ARG A 130 15.80 3.75 -15.11
CA ARG A 130 16.06 5.09 -14.51
C ARG A 130 15.97 5.09 -12.99
N LEU A 131 15.44 4.02 -12.39
CA LEU A 131 15.27 3.86 -10.95
C LEU A 131 16.25 2.82 -10.41
N PRO A 132 16.74 2.99 -9.18
CA PRO A 132 17.62 2.00 -8.57
C PRO A 132 16.88 0.66 -8.39
N PRO A 133 17.55 -0.47 -8.60
CA PRO A 133 16.96 -1.78 -8.28
C PRO A 133 16.78 -1.96 -6.77
N ALA A 134 15.96 -2.94 -6.38
CA ALA A 134 15.88 -3.40 -5.00
C ALA A 134 17.24 -3.89 -4.51
N GLU A 135 17.44 -3.89 -3.19
CA GLU A 135 18.70 -4.36 -2.59
C GLU A 135 18.90 -5.87 -2.79
N ASP A 136 20.16 -6.27 -3.00
CA ASP A 136 20.53 -7.67 -3.28
C ASP A 136 20.02 -8.63 -2.19
N THR A 137 20.08 -8.23 -0.92
CA THR A 137 19.58 -9.05 0.21
C THR A 137 18.09 -9.37 0.10
N LEU A 138 17.27 -8.42 -0.37
CA LEU A 138 15.86 -8.66 -0.63
C LEU A 138 15.67 -9.53 -1.87
N VAL A 139 16.41 -9.25 -2.94
CA VAL A 139 16.35 -10.04 -4.19
C VAL A 139 16.65 -11.49 -3.92
N ASP A 140 17.72 -11.78 -3.16
CA ASP A 140 18.11 -13.13 -2.77
C ASP A 140 17.02 -13.83 -1.93
N CYS A 141 16.46 -13.13 -0.93
CA CYS A 141 15.36 -13.64 -0.11
C CYS A 141 14.10 -13.95 -0.96
N MET A 142 13.73 -13.07 -1.88
CA MET A 142 12.56 -13.28 -2.74
C MET A 142 12.81 -14.41 -3.75
N ALA A 143 14.04 -14.54 -4.28
CA ALA A 143 14.40 -15.64 -5.14
C ALA A 143 14.34 -17.00 -4.40
N GLU A 144 14.87 -17.06 -3.17
CA GLU A 144 14.78 -18.26 -2.34
C GLU A 144 13.30 -18.65 -2.09
N ARG A 145 12.45 -17.68 -1.78
CA ARG A 145 11.00 -17.88 -1.57
C ARG A 145 10.30 -18.38 -2.82
N LEU A 146 10.66 -17.86 -3.99
CA LEU A 146 10.06 -18.24 -5.27
C LEU A 146 10.39 -19.70 -5.63
N PHE A 147 11.61 -20.16 -5.32
CA PHE A 147 12.07 -21.53 -5.64
C PHE A 147 11.81 -22.54 -4.52
N SER A 148 11.38 -22.09 -3.36
CA SER A 148 11.02 -22.96 -2.23
C SER A 148 9.52 -23.30 -2.26
N PRO A 149 9.12 -24.51 -1.87
CA PRO A 149 7.71 -24.81 -1.70
C PRO A 149 7.13 -23.91 -0.60
N PRO A 150 5.91 -23.37 -0.79
CA PRO A 150 5.29 -22.55 0.24
C PRO A 150 5.11 -23.33 1.55
N PRO A 151 5.20 -22.67 2.72
CA PRO A 151 5.06 -23.33 4.01
C PRO A 151 3.65 -23.94 4.16
N VAL A 152 3.60 -25.11 4.79
CA VAL A 152 2.35 -25.84 4.97
C VAL A 152 1.76 -25.66 6.36
N SER A 153 2.59 -25.76 7.41
CA SER A 153 2.11 -25.63 8.79
C SER A 153 1.76 -24.19 9.11
N HIS A 154 0.79 -23.99 10.02
CA HIS A 154 0.42 -22.65 10.46
C HIS A 154 1.62 -21.88 11.05
N VAL A 155 2.42 -22.54 11.85
CA VAL A 155 3.62 -21.92 12.47
C VAL A 155 4.63 -21.49 11.42
N ASP A 156 4.90 -22.35 10.42
CA ASP A 156 5.84 -22.00 9.35
C ASP A 156 5.34 -20.84 8.49
N LYS A 157 4.00 -20.75 8.26
CA LYS A 157 3.40 -19.60 7.57
C LYS A 157 3.59 -18.30 8.34
N VAL A 158 3.37 -18.33 9.65
CA VAL A 158 3.59 -17.17 10.52
C VAL A 158 5.06 -16.76 10.50
N SER A 159 5.98 -17.71 10.65
CA SER A 159 7.43 -17.44 10.56
C SER A 159 7.82 -16.82 9.22
N TRP A 160 7.25 -17.34 8.12
CA TRP A 160 7.46 -16.82 6.77
C TRP A 160 7.09 -15.34 6.63
N VAL A 161 5.97 -14.92 7.21
CA VAL A 161 5.52 -13.51 7.21
C VAL A 161 6.47 -12.67 8.08
N VAL A 162 6.74 -13.10 9.31
CA VAL A 162 7.59 -12.36 10.27
C VAL A 162 9.02 -12.16 9.76
N GLU A 163 9.61 -13.16 9.10
CA GLU A 163 10.93 -13.06 8.50
C GLU A 163 10.99 -11.97 7.43
N LEU A 164 9.96 -11.87 6.58
CA LEU A 164 9.88 -10.80 5.60
C LEU A 164 9.67 -9.44 6.27
N ASP A 165 8.75 -9.34 7.22
CA ASP A 165 8.51 -8.10 7.96
C ASP A 165 9.81 -7.58 8.61
N ARG A 166 10.61 -8.48 9.19
CA ARG A 166 11.91 -8.13 9.79
C ARG A 166 12.90 -7.60 8.76
N LEU A 167 12.99 -8.24 7.58
CA LEU A 167 13.85 -7.78 6.49
C LEU A 167 13.45 -6.38 6.00
N LEU A 168 12.16 -6.09 6.03
CA LEU A 168 11.59 -4.83 5.55
C LEU A 168 11.57 -3.69 6.58
N ALA A 169 11.86 -3.97 7.85
CA ALA A 169 11.65 -2.99 8.94
C ALA A 169 12.65 -1.82 8.94
N GLY A 170 13.90 -2.04 8.52
CA GLY A 170 14.99 -1.09 8.74
C GLY A 170 15.46 -1.08 10.21
N SER A 171 16.24 -0.08 10.60
CA SER A 171 16.81 0.01 11.96
C SER A 171 16.36 1.25 12.76
N ARG A 172 15.48 2.08 12.19
CA ARG A 172 14.97 3.29 12.84
C ARG A 172 14.22 3.02 14.15
N TYR A 173 13.42 1.96 14.15
CA TYR A 173 12.60 1.53 15.28
C TYR A 173 12.93 0.08 15.60
N ASP A 174 12.86 -0.28 16.88
CA ASP A 174 13.03 -1.66 17.30
C ASP A 174 11.97 -2.54 16.63
N PHE A 175 12.39 -3.72 16.15
CA PHE A 175 11.46 -4.69 15.58
C PHE A 175 10.68 -5.38 16.71
N GLU A 176 9.39 -5.07 16.81
CA GLU A 176 8.49 -5.59 17.85
C GLU A 176 8.07 -7.04 17.51
N GLU A 177 8.93 -8.01 17.86
CA GLU A 177 8.77 -9.43 17.52
C GLU A 177 7.40 -9.98 17.89
N GLU A 178 6.95 -9.77 19.15
CA GLU A 178 5.67 -10.30 19.62
C GLU A 178 4.49 -9.70 18.83
N ALA A 179 4.53 -8.41 18.55
CA ALA A 179 3.49 -7.74 17.76
C ALA A 179 3.49 -8.24 16.32
N ALA A 180 4.67 -8.47 15.72
CA ALA A 180 4.79 -9.02 14.38
C ALA A 180 4.22 -10.45 14.30
N VAL A 181 4.51 -11.30 15.27
CA VAL A 181 3.97 -12.67 15.36
C VAL A 181 2.43 -12.64 15.51
N LEU A 182 1.89 -11.80 16.40
CA LEU A 182 0.44 -11.69 16.59
C LEU A 182 -0.26 -11.20 15.31
N ARG A 183 0.31 -10.23 14.64
CA ARG A 183 -0.19 -9.73 13.36
C ARG A 183 -0.16 -10.81 12.29
N ALA A 184 1.00 -11.45 12.10
CA ALA A 184 1.17 -12.53 11.12
C ALA A 184 0.24 -13.73 11.40
N ASP A 185 0.03 -14.09 12.68
CA ASP A 185 -0.93 -15.14 13.06
C ASP A 185 -2.36 -14.78 12.65
N ALA A 186 -2.78 -13.53 12.89
CA ALA A 186 -4.11 -13.06 12.47
C ALA A 186 -4.26 -13.05 10.94
N GLU A 187 -3.25 -12.60 10.22
CA GLU A 187 -3.22 -12.58 8.74
C GLU A 187 -3.31 -14.00 8.16
N VAL A 188 -2.47 -14.91 8.64
CA VAL A 188 -2.47 -16.31 8.18
C VAL A 188 -3.80 -17.01 8.49
N ARG A 189 -4.47 -16.65 9.61
CA ARG A 189 -5.80 -17.19 9.93
C ARG A 189 -6.90 -16.62 9.05
N SER A 190 -6.81 -15.34 8.71
CA SER A 190 -7.82 -14.69 7.85
C SER A 190 -7.68 -15.11 6.40
N CYS A 191 -6.46 -15.15 5.89
CA CYS A 191 -6.16 -15.53 4.52
C CYS A 191 -4.70 -15.95 4.37
N TRP A 192 -4.49 -17.11 3.78
CA TRP A 192 -3.21 -17.53 3.24
C TRP A 192 -3.39 -17.85 1.76
N TYR A 193 -2.98 -16.92 0.88
CA TYR A 193 -3.15 -17.08 -0.56
C TYR A 193 -1.83 -16.77 -1.30
N PRO A 194 -0.89 -17.74 -1.34
CA PRO A 194 0.43 -17.55 -1.96
C PRO A 194 0.39 -17.48 -3.49
N GLU A 195 -0.77 -17.73 -4.12
CA GLU A 195 -0.99 -17.66 -5.57
C GLU A 195 -1.53 -16.29 -6.01
N SER A 196 -1.37 -15.27 -5.16
CA SER A 196 -1.83 -13.91 -5.43
C SER A 196 -1.32 -13.38 -6.77
N GLY A 197 -2.19 -12.69 -7.49
CA GLY A 197 -1.86 -11.98 -8.73
C GLY A 197 -1.19 -10.61 -8.52
N HIS A 198 -0.95 -10.17 -7.28
CA HIS A 198 -0.35 -8.85 -7.00
C HIS A 198 1.05 -8.70 -7.60
N GLY A 199 1.92 -9.68 -7.40
CA GLY A 199 3.26 -9.67 -7.98
C GLY A 199 3.24 -9.53 -9.51
N PRO A 200 2.52 -10.41 -10.24
CA PRO A 200 2.29 -10.26 -11.67
C PRO A 200 1.72 -8.89 -12.08
N ALA A 201 0.72 -8.37 -11.36
CA ALA A 201 0.11 -7.08 -11.67
C ALA A 201 1.12 -5.91 -11.54
N VAL A 202 1.93 -5.91 -10.47
CA VAL A 202 2.98 -4.91 -10.26
C VAL A 202 4.08 -5.02 -11.33
N ASN A 203 4.55 -6.23 -11.60
CA ASN A 203 5.66 -6.46 -12.54
C ASN A 203 5.28 -6.18 -14.01
N SER A 204 4.00 -6.35 -14.38
CA SER A 204 3.51 -6.06 -15.73
C SER A 204 3.06 -4.62 -15.93
N SER A 205 2.95 -3.84 -14.86
CA SER A 205 2.51 -2.45 -14.94
C SER A 205 3.56 -1.57 -15.61
N PRO A 206 3.17 -0.73 -16.57
CA PRO A 206 4.11 0.21 -17.17
C PRO A 206 4.62 1.24 -16.15
N SER A 207 5.84 1.73 -16.37
CA SER A 207 6.37 2.84 -15.59
C SER A 207 5.52 4.10 -15.76
N ARG A 208 5.24 4.76 -14.64
CA ARG A 208 4.48 6.02 -14.60
C ARG A 208 5.40 7.26 -14.51
N LEU A 209 6.73 7.07 -14.58
CA LEU A 209 7.71 8.16 -14.51
C LEU A 209 7.38 9.29 -15.46
N ASP A 210 7.08 8.96 -16.71
CA ASP A 210 6.83 9.98 -17.74
C ASP A 210 5.44 10.64 -17.61
N ARG A 211 4.57 10.10 -16.75
CA ARG A 211 3.23 10.60 -16.45
C ARG A 211 3.12 11.30 -15.10
N LEU A 212 4.17 11.32 -14.27
CA LEU A 212 4.11 11.93 -12.94
C LEU A 212 3.70 13.40 -13.00
N GLY A 213 4.11 14.14 -14.05
CA GLY A 213 3.70 15.53 -14.26
C GLY A 213 2.21 15.75 -14.54
N GLU A 214 1.44 14.70 -14.83
CA GLU A 214 -0.01 14.75 -15.01
C GLU A 214 -0.76 14.69 -13.67
N ILE A 215 -0.10 14.22 -12.59
CA ILE A 215 -0.68 14.20 -11.24
C ILE A 215 -0.83 15.64 -10.75
N SER A 216 -2.07 16.12 -10.71
CA SER A 216 -2.40 17.50 -10.35
C SER A 216 -2.82 17.67 -8.90
N VAL A 217 -3.06 16.56 -8.18
CA VAL A 217 -3.46 16.59 -6.78
C VAL A 217 -2.26 16.77 -5.87
N ARG A 218 -2.46 17.47 -4.75
CA ARG A 218 -1.41 17.63 -3.74
C ARG A 218 -0.89 16.25 -3.31
N THR A 219 0.44 16.08 -3.33
CA THR A 219 1.08 14.79 -3.07
C THR A 219 2.09 14.90 -1.93
N LEU A 220 1.97 13.99 -0.95
CA LEU A 220 2.95 13.76 0.10
C LEU A 220 3.63 12.42 -0.15
N VAL A 221 4.95 12.42 -0.20
CA VAL A 221 5.78 11.21 -0.27
C VAL A 221 6.37 10.94 1.10
N VAL A 222 6.20 9.73 1.61
CA VAL A 222 6.76 9.23 2.87
C VAL A 222 7.66 8.06 2.54
N HIS A 223 8.96 8.14 2.87
CA HIS A 223 9.89 7.11 2.43
C HIS A 223 11.02 6.90 3.44
N GLY A 224 11.45 5.66 3.59
CA GLY A 224 12.57 5.29 4.44
C GLY A 224 13.91 5.31 3.68
N THR A 225 14.98 5.77 4.33
CA THR A 225 16.32 5.74 3.69
C THR A 225 16.91 4.34 3.62
N ALA A 226 16.41 3.39 4.42
CA ALA A 226 16.79 2.00 4.45
C ALA A 226 15.73 1.07 3.82
N ASP A 227 14.90 1.59 2.91
CA ASP A 227 13.91 0.78 2.19
C ASP A 227 14.62 -0.15 1.20
N PRO A 228 14.61 -1.49 1.43
CA PRO A 228 15.31 -2.43 0.57
C PRO A 228 14.53 -2.78 -0.70
N VAL A 229 13.22 -2.45 -0.74
CA VAL A 229 12.35 -2.69 -1.91
C VAL A 229 12.50 -1.57 -2.92
N PHE A 230 12.36 -0.34 -2.44
CA PHE A 230 12.46 0.87 -3.24
C PHE A 230 13.50 1.82 -2.64
N PRO A 231 14.79 1.74 -3.03
CA PRO A 231 15.79 2.69 -2.57
C PRO A 231 15.37 4.14 -2.84
N VAL A 232 15.95 5.09 -2.10
CA VAL A 232 15.55 6.52 -2.06
C VAL A 232 15.33 7.18 -3.43
N GLY A 233 16.00 6.68 -4.49
CA GLY A 233 15.81 7.16 -5.86
C GLY A 233 14.35 7.13 -6.33
N HIS A 234 13.53 6.20 -5.82
CA HIS A 234 12.09 6.14 -6.13
C HIS A 234 11.33 7.32 -5.51
N ALA A 235 11.66 7.70 -4.28
CA ALA A 235 11.07 8.88 -3.63
C ALA A 235 11.51 10.19 -4.30
N THR A 236 12.79 10.27 -4.70
CA THR A 236 13.33 11.41 -5.43
C THR A 236 12.63 11.60 -6.77
N ALA A 237 12.36 10.50 -7.48
CA ALA A 237 11.63 10.55 -8.76
C ALA A 237 10.22 11.13 -8.62
N PHE A 238 9.50 10.84 -7.53
CA PHE A 238 8.21 11.48 -7.26
C PHE A 238 8.37 12.99 -7.00
N LEU A 239 9.37 13.39 -6.22
CA LEU A 239 9.60 14.79 -5.92
C LEU A 239 9.97 15.60 -7.16
N GLU A 240 10.72 14.99 -8.07
CA GLU A 240 11.12 15.63 -9.34
C GLU A 240 9.99 15.62 -10.39
N GLY A 241 9.18 14.57 -10.40
CA GLY A 241 8.14 14.36 -11.40
C GLY A 241 6.80 15.04 -11.09
N ILE A 242 6.40 15.11 -9.81
CA ILE A 242 5.10 15.66 -9.40
C ILE A 242 5.26 17.10 -8.91
N LEU A 243 4.63 18.02 -9.60
CA LEU A 243 4.73 19.45 -9.26
C LEU A 243 4.17 19.74 -7.86
N GLY A 244 5.03 20.27 -6.98
CA GLY A 244 4.65 20.63 -5.62
C GLY A 244 4.54 19.44 -4.66
N ALA A 245 5.05 18.25 -5.03
CA ALA A 245 5.15 17.14 -4.10
C ALA A 245 6.04 17.49 -2.90
N GLU A 246 5.61 17.04 -1.72
CA GLU A 246 6.37 17.17 -0.48
C GLU A 246 6.97 15.80 -0.12
N LEU A 247 8.21 15.76 0.37
CA LEU A 247 8.89 14.54 0.80
C LEU A 247 9.16 14.58 2.30
N TRP A 248 8.70 13.53 3.00
CA TRP A 248 9.17 13.19 4.33
C TRP A 248 10.06 11.95 4.23
N LEU A 249 11.36 12.19 4.19
CA LEU A 249 12.37 11.14 4.21
C LEU A 249 12.71 10.79 5.66
N VAL A 250 12.58 9.51 6.03
CA VAL A 250 12.81 9.02 7.39
C VAL A 250 14.10 8.20 7.43
N GLU A 251 15.08 8.73 8.17
CA GLU A 251 16.39 8.07 8.29
C GLU A 251 16.24 6.68 8.93
N ASP A 252 16.90 5.68 8.35
CA ASP A 252 16.95 4.28 8.80
C ASP A 252 15.59 3.55 8.87
N LEU A 253 14.51 4.16 8.42
CA LEU A 253 13.25 3.45 8.20
C LEU A 253 13.37 2.55 6.97
N GLY A 254 12.87 1.32 7.08
CA GLY A 254 12.75 0.39 5.96
C GLY A 254 11.48 0.61 5.13
N HIS A 255 11.00 -0.47 4.55
CA HIS A 255 9.77 -0.46 3.74
C HIS A 255 8.48 -0.51 4.57
N GLU A 256 8.55 -1.07 5.78
CA GLU A 256 7.40 -1.15 6.68
C GLU A 256 7.18 0.18 7.41
N LEU A 257 5.90 0.48 7.68
CA LEU A 257 5.47 1.63 8.48
C LEU A 257 5.01 1.13 9.85
N PRO A 258 5.89 1.07 10.86
CA PRO A 258 5.51 0.61 12.19
C PRO A 258 4.69 1.67 12.93
N ASP A 259 3.88 1.24 13.91
CA ASP A 259 3.08 2.15 14.74
C ASP A 259 3.94 3.18 15.48
N ALA A 260 5.20 2.87 15.77
CA ALA A 260 6.16 3.79 16.36
C ALA A 260 6.46 5.03 15.48
N ALA A 261 6.20 4.97 14.16
CA ALA A 261 6.34 6.10 13.26
C ALA A 261 5.11 7.01 13.22
N LEU A 262 3.95 6.53 13.70
CA LEU A 262 2.67 7.24 13.58
C LEU A 262 2.62 8.58 14.32
N PRO A 263 3.25 8.77 15.51
CA PRO A 263 3.29 10.07 16.16
C PRO A 263 3.90 11.19 15.31
N ASP A 264 4.87 10.86 14.45
CA ASP A 264 5.50 11.82 13.54
C ASP A 264 4.74 11.95 12.21
N LEU A 265 4.09 10.88 11.77
CA LEU A 265 3.33 10.84 10.51
C LEU A 265 1.98 11.57 10.61
N LEU A 266 1.21 11.32 11.67
CA LEU A 266 -0.16 11.83 11.83
C LEU A 266 -0.28 13.35 11.70
N PRO A 267 0.57 14.18 12.34
CA PRO A 267 0.50 15.63 12.14
C PRO A 267 0.74 16.06 10.69
N ARG A 268 1.60 15.32 9.96
CA ARG A 268 1.89 15.59 8.54
C ARG A 268 0.71 15.24 7.64
N LEU A 269 0.07 14.08 7.89
CA LEU A 269 -1.15 13.68 7.18
C LEU A 269 -2.27 14.69 7.40
N LEU A 270 -2.53 15.09 8.64
CA LEU A 270 -3.58 16.05 8.96
C LEU A 270 -3.32 17.42 8.30
N ALA A 271 -2.07 17.90 8.31
CA ALA A 271 -1.70 19.12 7.62
C ALA A 271 -1.83 18.98 6.10
N HIS A 272 -1.48 17.81 5.55
CA HIS A 272 -1.61 17.52 4.13
C HIS A 272 -3.08 17.50 3.69
N PHE A 273 -3.97 16.90 4.47
CA PHE A 273 -5.40 16.82 4.17
C PHE A 273 -6.09 18.20 4.28
N SER A 274 -5.79 18.98 5.34
CA SER A 274 -6.44 20.28 5.57
C SER A 274 -6.08 21.36 4.55
N SER A 275 -5.00 21.19 3.79
CA SER A 275 -4.56 22.17 2.78
C SER A 275 -5.24 22.01 1.42
N THR A 276 -6.21 21.12 1.31
CA THR A 276 -6.99 20.84 0.08
C THR A 276 -8.41 21.39 0.12
N ASP A 277 -8.76 22.20 1.14
CA ASP A 277 -10.07 22.87 1.30
C ASP A 277 -10.12 24.20 0.54
#